data_91238ac6c4707c0a6c89fdda3ea90a0d
#
_entry.id   91238ac6c4707c0a6c89fdda3ea90a0d
#
_cell.length_a   1.000
_cell.length_b   1.000
_cell.length_c   1.000
_cell.angle_alpha   90.00
_cell.angle_beta   90.00
_cell.angle_gamma   90.00
#
_symmetry.space_group_name_H-M   'P 1'
#
loop_
_entity.id
_entity.type
_entity.pdbx_description
1 polymer ?
#
loop_
_entity_poly.entity_id
_entity_poly.type
_entity_poly.pdbx_seq_one_letter_code
_entity_poly.pdbx_strand_id
1 'polypeptide(L)'
;MSPAIKCLILLAVIALFFVTEIIPLAITAIGGAVACGLLGLIPAKQVFSGLSNSTVVLFAGMFVVGAAMFYTGLAQAIGEKVVHIFGTGENSLMLGLMLVGTALSSVLSNTGTCACLMPVALGICAASKNPASRQLLPMAYACGWGGIITLVGTPPNIIGSGALTAAGLPGFSFFEFAWIGIPLSVAGILYMLLIGKYLLPKAELDADQEIEQEIEATTHDKKKQMISGMILLVCVIVMALDFKFISLEMTAIIGALVCVLTGCLTEKQAYSSIDWVTIFLFAGMMPVSTAMDKTGAGKLIANWAVGLMGGEPTPLIVTIVLFSISCFLTQFMSNTASAALLCPIGIAIAKQLNADPKAVVMAIAV
;
A
#
# COMPACT_ATOMS: atom_id res chain seq x y z
N MET A 1 24.06 29.73 -1.06
CA MET A 1 23.80 28.31 -0.81
C MET A 1 23.40 27.67 -2.13
N SER A 2 24.05 26.59 -2.54
CA SER A 2 23.73 25.95 -3.82
C SER A 2 22.29 25.36 -3.80
N PRO A 3 21.61 25.29 -4.94
CA PRO A 3 20.26 24.71 -5.03
C PRO A 3 20.19 23.28 -4.47
N ALA A 4 21.24 22.48 -4.71
CA ALA A 4 21.34 21.12 -4.18
C ALA A 4 21.36 21.08 -2.64
N ILE A 5 22.12 21.97 -2.00
CA ILE A 5 22.18 22.05 -0.53
C ILE A 5 20.83 22.50 0.06
N LYS A 6 20.16 23.48 -0.56
CA LYS A 6 18.80 23.88 -0.14
C LYS A 6 17.83 22.71 -0.21
N CYS A 7 17.88 21.91 -1.29
CA CYS A 7 17.04 20.74 -1.48
C CYS A 7 17.34 19.65 -0.43
N LEU A 8 18.61 19.40 -0.10
CA LEU A 8 19.02 18.44 0.92
C LEU A 8 18.51 18.84 2.32
N ILE A 9 18.62 20.13 2.68
CA ILE A 9 18.11 20.62 3.97
C ILE A 9 16.59 20.45 4.02
N LEU A 10 15.88 20.83 2.95
CA LEU A 10 14.44 20.65 2.88
C LEU A 10 14.04 19.17 3.02
N LEU A 11 14.75 18.27 2.34
CA LEU A 11 14.50 16.83 2.44
C LEU A 11 14.75 16.32 3.87
N ALA A 12 15.82 16.77 4.53
CA ALA A 12 16.09 16.40 5.92
C ALA A 12 15.00 16.90 6.88
N VAL A 13 14.45 18.09 6.66
CA VAL A 13 13.33 18.64 7.44
C VAL A 13 12.06 17.83 7.21
N ILE A 14 11.75 17.47 5.95
CA ILE A 14 10.61 16.62 5.62
C ILE A 14 10.77 15.24 6.29
N ALA A 15 11.95 14.62 6.19
CA ALA A 15 12.24 13.34 6.81
C ALA A 15 12.07 13.40 8.35
N LEU A 16 12.55 14.48 8.98
CA LEU A 16 12.38 14.69 10.42
C LEU A 16 10.89 14.75 10.80
N PHE A 17 10.08 15.51 10.06
CA PHE A 17 8.64 15.59 10.33
C PHE A 17 7.91 14.28 10.02
N PHE A 18 8.36 13.49 9.06
CA PHE A 18 7.80 12.16 8.80
C PHE A 18 8.11 11.16 9.93
N VAL A 19 9.29 11.24 10.52
CA VAL A 19 9.69 10.36 11.65
C VAL A 19 9.02 10.80 12.96
N THR A 20 8.93 12.10 13.20
CA THR A 20 8.38 12.64 14.47
C THR A 20 6.86 12.73 14.47
N GLU A 21 6.23 12.76 13.29
CA GLU A 21 4.79 12.94 13.08
C GLU A 21 4.17 14.16 13.84
N ILE A 22 5.02 15.11 14.26
CA ILE A 22 4.57 16.36 14.91
C ILE A 22 3.62 17.15 13.99
N ILE A 23 3.87 17.10 12.68
CA ILE A 23 3.00 17.64 11.65
C ILE A 23 2.44 16.45 10.86
N PRO A 24 1.11 16.42 10.58
CA PRO A 24 0.52 15.36 9.77
C PRO A 24 1.24 15.15 8.44
N LEU A 25 1.41 13.89 8.03
CA LEU A 25 2.20 13.49 6.85
C LEU A 25 1.80 14.23 5.58
N ALA A 26 0.49 14.34 5.30
CA ALA A 26 -0.04 15.02 4.14
C ALA A 26 0.33 16.52 4.12
N ILE A 27 0.25 17.18 5.28
CA ILE A 27 0.60 18.61 5.42
C ILE A 27 2.09 18.81 5.23
N THR A 28 2.91 17.93 5.80
CA THR A 28 4.38 17.97 5.63
C THR A 28 4.76 17.81 4.15
N ALA A 29 4.15 16.87 3.44
CA ALA A 29 4.44 16.63 2.02
C ALA A 29 4.05 17.81 1.13
N ILE A 30 2.82 18.33 1.29
CA ILE A 30 2.36 19.51 0.53
C ILE A 30 3.17 20.76 0.92
N GLY A 31 3.48 20.94 2.20
CA GLY A 31 4.37 22.01 2.68
C GLY A 31 5.75 21.93 2.04
N GLY A 32 6.31 20.73 1.89
CA GLY A 32 7.55 20.45 1.18
C GLY A 32 7.48 20.85 -0.30
N ALA A 33 6.39 20.51 -1.00
CA ALA A 33 6.17 20.93 -2.38
C ALA A 33 6.12 22.45 -2.52
N VAL A 34 5.38 23.13 -1.65
CA VAL A 34 5.31 24.61 -1.63
C VAL A 34 6.68 25.21 -1.34
N ALA A 35 7.41 24.67 -0.38
CA ALA A 35 8.77 25.11 -0.05
C ALA A 35 9.74 24.94 -1.24
N CYS A 36 9.61 23.86 -2.03
CA CYS A 36 10.40 23.70 -3.27
C CYS A 36 10.15 24.86 -4.26
N GLY A 37 8.90 25.29 -4.40
CA GLY A 37 8.55 26.44 -5.25
C GLY A 37 9.09 27.76 -4.71
N LEU A 38 8.89 28.03 -3.41
CA LEU A 38 9.34 29.28 -2.75
C LEU A 38 10.86 29.41 -2.73
N LEU A 39 11.60 28.31 -2.59
CA LEU A 39 13.07 28.28 -2.62
C LEU A 39 13.63 28.32 -4.05
N GLY A 40 12.77 28.33 -5.08
CA GLY A 40 13.17 28.36 -6.49
C GLY A 40 13.83 27.06 -6.97
N LEU A 41 13.56 25.93 -6.32
CA LEU A 41 14.11 24.62 -6.71
C LEU A 41 13.37 24.03 -7.92
N ILE A 42 12.09 24.38 -8.06
CA ILE A 42 11.22 24.01 -9.18
C ILE A 42 10.40 25.24 -9.62
N PRO A 43 9.94 25.29 -10.89
CA PRO A 43 9.01 26.33 -11.34
C PRO A 43 7.68 26.25 -10.57
N ALA A 44 7.08 27.43 -10.27
CA ALA A 44 5.82 27.53 -9.52
C ALA A 44 4.68 26.68 -10.13
N LYS A 45 4.63 26.57 -11.47
CA LYS A 45 3.64 25.72 -12.17
C LYS A 45 3.76 24.23 -11.87
N GLN A 46 4.91 23.78 -11.37
CA GLN A 46 5.18 22.36 -11.06
C GLN A 46 4.93 22.01 -9.58
N VAL A 47 4.68 22.99 -8.72
CA VAL A 47 4.46 22.78 -7.27
C VAL A 47 3.30 21.81 -7.00
N PHE A 48 2.23 21.91 -7.77
CA PHE A 48 1.03 21.07 -7.63
C PHE A 48 0.86 20.03 -8.74
N SER A 49 1.91 19.78 -9.54
CA SER A 49 1.85 18.80 -10.63
C SER A 49 1.56 17.37 -10.15
N GLY A 50 1.89 17.06 -8.91
CA GLY A 50 1.60 15.77 -8.30
C GLY A 50 0.09 15.47 -8.19
N LEU A 51 -0.75 16.49 -7.96
CA LEU A 51 -2.21 16.32 -7.87
C LEU A 51 -2.87 15.86 -9.19
N SER A 52 -2.26 16.17 -10.33
CA SER A 52 -2.74 15.74 -11.65
C SER A 52 -2.00 14.49 -12.19
N ASN A 53 -1.23 13.83 -11.36
CA ASN A 53 -0.50 12.63 -11.77
C ASN A 53 -1.45 11.43 -11.94
N SER A 54 -1.24 10.63 -12.98
CA SER A 54 -2.05 9.43 -13.27
C SER A 54 -2.09 8.46 -12.10
N THR A 55 -1.00 8.33 -11.36
CA THR A 55 -0.92 7.48 -10.18
C THR A 55 -1.87 7.93 -9.06
N VAL A 56 -2.02 9.23 -8.83
CA VAL A 56 -2.98 9.79 -7.86
C VAL A 56 -4.43 9.46 -8.27
N VAL A 57 -4.72 9.59 -9.57
CA VAL A 57 -6.03 9.23 -10.13
C VAL A 57 -6.31 7.73 -9.96
N LEU A 58 -5.31 6.88 -10.20
CA LEU A 58 -5.39 5.44 -9.96
C LEU A 58 -5.74 5.12 -8.49
N PHE A 59 -5.05 5.74 -7.53
CA PHE A 59 -5.35 5.59 -6.10
C PHE A 59 -6.79 5.92 -5.78
N ALA A 60 -7.25 7.12 -6.17
CA ALA A 60 -8.60 7.57 -5.87
C ALA A 60 -9.66 6.60 -6.41
N GLY A 61 -9.50 6.15 -7.66
CA GLY A 61 -10.42 5.17 -8.27
C GLY A 61 -10.43 3.83 -7.55
N MET A 62 -9.26 3.29 -7.23
CA MET A 62 -9.16 1.97 -6.57
C MET A 62 -9.65 1.98 -5.12
N PHE A 63 -9.47 3.09 -4.37
CA PHE A 63 -10.09 3.21 -3.06
C PHE A 63 -11.63 3.09 -3.12
N VAL A 64 -12.26 3.73 -4.11
CA VAL A 64 -13.71 3.65 -4.29
C VAL A 64 -14.15 2.25 -4.71
N VAL A 65 -13.47 1.62 -5.67
CA VAL A 65 -13.78 0.24 -6.10
C VAL A 65 -13.61 -0.74 -4.95
N GLY A 66 -12.53 -0.62 -4.17
CA GLY A 66 -12.28 -1.44 -2.99
C GLY A 66 -13.35 -1.26 -1.91
N ALA A 67 -13.75 -0.02 -1.64
CA ALA A 67 -14.80 0.30 -0.68
C ALA A 67 -16.16 -0.31 -1.05
N ALA A 68 -16.50 -0.42 -2.34
CA ALA A 68 -17.72 -1.07 -2.78
C ALA A 68 -17.81 -2.52 -2.29
N MET A 69 -16.69 -3.24 -2.19
CA MET A 69 -16.65 -4.61 -1.65
C MET A 69 -17.01 -4.65 -0.15
N PHE A 70 -16.60 -3.63 0.61
CA PHE A 70 -16.91 -3.53 2.04
C PHE A 70 -18.34 -3.09 2.27
N TYR A 71 -18.81 -2.00 1.64
CA TYR A 71 -20.17 -1.49 1.83
C TYR A 71 -21.27 -2.43 1.34
N THR A 72 -21.01 -3.25 0.32
CA THR A 72 -21.96 -4.28 -0.11
C THR A 72 -21.91 -5.54 0.75
N GLY A 73 -20.95 -5.68 1.65
CA GLY A 73 -20.73 -6.87 2.47
C GLY A 73 -20.16 -8.08 1.70
N LEU A 74 -19.69 -7.89 0.46
CA LEU A 74 -19.16 -9.01 -0.33
C LEU A 74 -17.87 -9.58 0.27
N ALA A 75 -16.96 -8.72 0.77
CA ALA A 75 -15.73 -9.17 1.40
C ALA A 75 -16.01 -10.04 2.64
N GLN A 76 -17.00 -9.65 3.46
CA GLN A 76 -17.47 -10.44 4.60
C GLN A 76 -18.07 -11.77 4.15
N ALA A 77 -18.96 -11.78 3.15
CA ALA A 77 -19.59 -13.00 2.64
C ALA A 77 -18.56 -14.00 2.07
N ILE A 78 -17.49 -13.51 1.43
CA ILE A 78 -16.36 -14.35 0.99
C ILE A 78 -15.65 -14.95 2.20
N GLY A 79 -15.37 -14.16 3.24
CA GLY A 79 -14.74 -14.62 4.48
C GLY A 79 -15.55 -15.75 5.14
N GLU A 80 -16.84 -15.55 5.37
CA GLU A 80 -17.74 -16.55 5.95
C GLU A 80 -17.76 -17.84 5.14
N LYS A 81 -17.88 -17.74 3.81
CA LYS A 81 -17.92 -18.91 2.92
C LYS A 81 -16.62 -19.73 2.98
N VAL A 82 -15.48 -19.07 3.01
CA VAL A 82 -14.19 -19.77 3.05
C VAL A 82 -14.00 -20.48 4.39
N VAL A 83 -14.34 -19.83 5.48
CA VAL A 83 -14.28 -20.51 6.80
C VAL A 83 -15.21 -21.72 6.85
N HIS A 84 -16.39 -21.62 6.25
CA HIS A 84 -17.28 -22.78 6.15
C HIS A 84 -16.66 -23.97 5.36
N ILE A 85 -15.84 -23.66 4.35
CA ILE A 85 -15.14 -24.68 3.54
C ILE A 85 -13.98 -25.31 4.32
N PHE A 86 -13.17 -24.52 5.02
CA PHE A 86 -11.98 -24.99 5.73
C PHE A 86 -12.31 -25.63 7.08
N GLY A 87 -13.46 -25.30 7.68
CA GLY A 87 -13.89 -25.82 8.99
C GLY A 87 -13.36 -25.02 10.18
N THR A 88 -13.72 -25.46 11.37
CA THR A 88 -13.51 -24.74 12.64
C THR A 88 -12.29 -25.21 13.45
N GLY A 89 -11.48 -26.14 12.93
CA GLY A 89 -10.23 -26.56 13.59
C GLY A 89 -9.21 -25.41 13.62
N GLU A 90 -8.42 -25.27 14.70
CA GLU A 90 -7.48 -24.14 14.91
C GLU A 90 -6.60 -23.88 13.67
N ASN A 91 -5.95 -24.91 13.13
CA ASN A 91 -5.08 -24.76 11.95
C ASN A 91 -5.85 -24.52 10.65
N SER A 92 -7.00 -25.16 10.49
CA SER A 92 -7.83 -25.02 9.28
C SER A 92 -8.44 -23.63 9.22
N LEU A 93 -8.92 -23.12 10.35
CA LEU A 93 -9.46 -21.77 10.48
C LEU A 93 -8.36 -20.74 10.19
N MET A 94 -7.18 -20.89 10.79
CA MET A 94 -6.02 -20.04 10.54
C MET A 94 -5.67 -20.01 9.05
N LEU A 95 -5.53 -21.17 8.42
CA LEU A 95 -5.23 -21.27 6.99
C LEU A 95 -6.30 -20.58 6.14
N GLY A 96 -7.58 -20.85 6.41
CA GLY A 96 -8.70 -20.23 5.69
C GLY A 96 -8.69 -18.71 5.80
N LEU A 97 -8.55 -18.16 7.02
CA LEU A 97 -8.49 -16.71 7.25
C LEU A 97 -7.27 -16.07 6.58
N MET A 98 -6.10 -16.71 6.64
CA MET A 98 -4.89 -16.22 5.98
C MET A 98 -5.02 -16.22 4.46
N LEU A 99 -5.56 -17.29 3.86
CA LEU A 99 -5.76 -17.36 2.41
C LEU A 99 -6.74 -16.30 1.91
N VAL A 100 -7.87 -16.13 2.62
CA VAL A 100 -8.85 -15.07 2.27
C VAL A 100 -8.26 -13.69 2.48
N GLY A 101 -7.62 -13.46 3.62
CA GLY A 101 -6.96 -12.19 3.91
C GLY A 101 -5.95 -11.83 2.82
N THR A 102 -5.08 -12.78 2.44
CA THR A 102 -4.12 -12.59 1.35
C THR A 102 -4.82 -12.28 0.01
N ALA A 103 -5.82 -13.09 -0.37
CA ALA A 103 -6.49 -12.94 -1.66
C ALA A 103 -7.27 -11.61 -1.76
N LEU A 104 -8.04 -11.26 -0.74
CA LEU A 104 -8.79 -9.99 -0.74
C LEU A 104 -7.84 -8.79 -0.66
N SER A 105 -6.83 -8.85 0.19
CA SER A 105 -5.89 -7.73 0.38
C SER A 105 -4.99 -7.49 -0.83
N SER A 106 -4.87 -8.45 -1.74
CA SER A 106 -4.12 -8.25 -2.98
C SER A 106 -4.75 -7.19 -3.91
N VAL A 107 -6.04 -6.91 -3.75
CA VAL A 107 -6.78 -5.94 -4.58
C VAL A 107 -7.56 -4.92 -3.76
N LEU A 108 -7.63 -5.12 -2.43
CA LEU A 108 -8.27 -4.22 -1.48
C LEU A 108 -7.22 -3.68 -0.49
N SER A 109 -7.56 -2.64 0.28
CA SER A 109 -6.64 -2.16 1.33
C SER A 109 -6.44 -3.21 2.42
N ASN A 110 -5.20 -3.35 2.93
CA ASN A 110 -4.84 -4.28 3.99
C ASN A 110 -5.69 -4.05 5.25
N THR A 111 -5.80 -2.80 5.67
CA THR A 111 -6.55 -2.39 6.86
C THR A 111 -8.04 -2.69 6.70
N GLY A 112 -8.63 -2.33 5.55
CA GLY A 112 -10.04 -2.58 5.28
C GLY A 112 -10.36 -4.08 5.25
N THR A 113 -9.50 -4.89 4.61
CA THR A 113 -9.64 -6.35 4.58
C THR A 113 -9.57 -6.94 5.98
N CYS A 114 -8.59 -6.51 6.79
CA CYS A 114 -8.43 -6.96 8.16
C CYS A 114 -9.65 -6.59 9.02
N ALA A 115 -10.10 -5.34 8.95
CA ALA A 115 -11.28 -4.86 9.69
C ALA A 115 -12.55 -5.60 9.30
N CYS A 116 -12.75 -5.91 8.02
CA CYS A 116 -13.90 -6.65 7.53
C CYS A 116 -13.91 -8.12 7.96
N LEU A 117 -12.74 -8.78 7.97
CA LEU A 117 -12.63 -10.19 8.36
C LEU A 117 -12.60 -10.39 9.88
N MET A 118 -12.26 -9.37 10.66
CA MET A 118 -12.13 -9.45 12.12
C MET A 118 -13.41 -9.93 12.81
N PRO A 119 -14.59 -9.33 12.56
CA PRO A 119 -15.84 -9.80 13.18
C PRO A 119 -16.17 -11.26 12.84
N VAL A 120 -15.91 -11.67 11.59
CA VAL A 120 -16.11 -13.07 11.14
C VAL A 120 -15.19 -14.00 11.92
N ALA A 121 -13.90 -13.66 12.01
CA ALA A 121 -12.92 -14.46 12.74
C ALA A 121 -13.27 -14.57 14.24
N LEU A 122 -13.66 -13.44 14.89
CA LEU A 122 -14.06 -13.41 16.29
C LEU A 122 -15.30 -14.25 16.56
N GLY A 123 -16.35 -14.11 15.72
CA GLY A 123 -17.58 -14.89 15.86
C GLY A 123 -17.32 -16.39 15.78
N ILE A 124 -16.42 -16.83 14.89
CA ILE A 124 -16.07 -18.24 14.75
C ILE A 124 -15.19 -18.71 15.91
N CYS A 125 -14.22 -17.90 16.35
CA CYS A 125 -13.40 -18.21 17.53
C CYS A 125 -14.27 -18.42 18.77
N ALA A 126 -15.26 -17.56 19.00
CA ALA A 126 -16.21 -17.70 20.10
C ALA A 126 -17.03 -19.01 20.00
N ALA A 127 -17.57 -19.32 18.81
CA ALA A 127 -18.39 -20.51 18.59
C ALA A 127 -17.57 -21.80 18.68
N SER A 128 -16.31 -21.79 18.23
CA SER A 128 -15.43 -22.98 18.16
C SER A 128 -14.47 -23.13 19.35
N LYS A 129 -14.47 -22.16 20.28
CA LYS A 129 -13.54 -22.07 21.41
C LYS A 129 -12.06 -22.07 20.99
N ASN A 130 -11.77 -21.49 19.83
CA ASN A 130 -10.41 -21.28 19.37
C ASN A 130 -9.85 -19.97 19.96
N PRO A 131 -8.55 -19.93 20.37
CA PRO A 131 -7.94 -18.71 20.89
C PRO A 131 -7.87 -17.64 19.80
N ALA A 132 -8.55 -16.50 20.01
CA ALA A 132 -8.64 -15.41 19.04
C ALA A 132 -7.26 -14.83 18.68
N SER A 133 -6.35 -14.74 19.66
CA SER A 133 -4.98 -14.25 19.44
C SER A 133 -4.20 -15.05 18.38
N ARG A 134 -4.49 -16.36 18.27
CA ARG A 134 -3.87 -17.26 17.30
C ARG A 134 -4.53 -17.24 15.92
N GLN A 135 -5.62 -16.51 15.76
CA GLN A 135 -6.33 -16.36 14.49
C GLN A 135 -6.18 -14.94 13.93
N LEU A 136 -6.36 -13.91 14.77
CA LEU A 136 -6.40 -12.54 14.33
C LEU A 136 -5.02 -12.01 13.86
N LEU A 137 -3.96 -12.28 14.61
CA LEU A 137 -2.63 -11.79 14.26
C LEU A 137 -2.09 -12.45 12.98
N PRO A 138 -2.16 -13.78 12.78
CA PRO A 138 -1.85 -14.41 11.49
C PRO A 138 -2.66 -13.86 10.32
N MET A 139 -3.97 -13.61 10.51
CA MET A 139 -4.82 -12.99 9.51
C MET A 139 -4.34 -11.59 9.15
N ALA A 140 -3.97 -10.76 10.13
CA ALA A 140 -3.46 -9.42 9.90
C ALA A 140 -2.14 -9.42 9.10
N TYR A 141 -1.20 -10.32 9.45
CA TYR A 141 0.02 -10.50 8.65
C TYR A 141 -0.28 -10.97 7.23
N ALA A 142 -1.22 -11.88 7.06
CA ALA A 142 -1.62 -12.37 5.74
C ALA A 142 -2.23 -11.24 4.87
N CYS A 143 -3.00 -10.34 5.45
CA CYS A 143 -3.45 -9.13 4.76
C CYS A 143 -2.27 -8.24 4.33
N GLY A 144 -1.25 -8.09 5.18
CA GLY A 144 -0.02 -7.37 4.84
C GLY A 144 0.70 -7.98 3.64
N TRP A 145 0.95 -9.29 3.67
CA TRP A 145 1.61 -10.01 2.57
C TRP A 145 0.77 -10.01 1.29
N GLY A 146 -0.56 -10.12 1.41
CA GLY A 146 -1.48 -10.04 0.29
C GLY A 146 -1.38 -8.72 -0.46
N GLY A 147 -1.26 -7.60 0.26
CA GLY A 147 -1.10 -6.28 -0.33
C GLY A 147 0.12 -6.13 -1.24
N ILE A 148 1.16 -6.95 -1.04
CA ILE A 148 2.38 -6.92 -1.86
C ILE A 148 2.17 -7.62 -3.23
N ILE A 149 1.12 -8.41 -3.43
CA ILE A 149 0.96 -9.23 -4.65
C ILE A 149 0.67 -8.39 -5.89
N THR A 150 -0.07 -7.31 -5.77
CA THR A 150 -0.42 -6.46 -6.92
C THR A 150 0.03 -5.02 -6.73
N LEU A 151 0.03 -4.27 -7.82
CA LEU A 151 0.35 -2.84 -7.80
C LEU A 151 -0.58 -2.05 -6.87
N VAL A 152 -1.86 -2.43 -6.78
CA VAL A 152 -2.89 -1.65 -6.06
C VAL A 152 -3.21 -2.17 -4.66
N GLY A 153 -2.63 -3.29 -4.24
CA GLY A 153 -2.94 -3.91 -2.95
C GLY A 153 -2.47 -3.08 -1.75
N THR A 154 -1.38 -2.33 -1.90
CA THR A 154 -0.88 -1.45 -0.84
C THR A 154 -0.30 -0.15 -1.39
N PRO A 155 -0.45 0.99 -0.68
CA PRO A 155 0.05 2.30 -1.12
C PRO A 155 1.54 2.35 -1.50
N PRO A 156 2.49 1.74 -0.77
CA PRO A 156 3.90 1.76 -1.14
C PRO A 156 4.20 1.29 -2.57
N ASN A 157 3.50 0.25 -3.05
CA ASN A 157 3.68 -0.28 -4.41
C ASN A 157 3.37 0.78 -5.47
N ILE A 158 2.24 1.47 -5.30
CA ILE A 158 1.82 2.51 -6.24
C ILE A 158 2.74 3.74 -6.13
N ILE A 159 3.17 4.11 -4.91
CA ILE A 159 4.13 5.19 -4.69
C ILE A 159 5.46 4.89 -5.40
N GLY A 160 5.97 3.67 -5.27
CA GLY A 160 7.16 3.23 -5.98
C GLY A 160 7.01 3.34 -7.50
N SER A 161 5.88 2.86 -8.04
CA SER A 161 5.56 2.99 -9.46
C SER A 161 5.50 4.45 -9.93
N GLY A 162 4.84 5.30 -9.13
CA GLY A 162 4.74 6.72 -9.42
C GLY A 162 6.08 7.47 -9.32
N ALA A 163 6.96 7.08 -8.41
CA ALA A 163 8.31 7.63 -8.32
C ALA A 163 9.15 7.29 -9.57
N LEU A 164 9.01 6.06 -10.09
CA LEU A 164 9.64 5.67 -11.35
C LEU A 164 9.14 6.51 -12.51
N THR A 165 7.82 6.66 -12.67
CA THR A 165 7.23 7.46 -13.75
C THR A 165 7.60 8.94 -13.64
N ALA A 166 7.67 9.50 -12.44
CA ALA A 166 8.15 10.86 -12.19
C ALA A 166 9.63 11.06 -12.60
N ALA A 167 10.45 10.00 -12.48
CA ALA A 167 11.85 9.98 -12.90
C ALA A 167 12.05 9.67 -14.41
N GLY A 168 10.94 9.61 -15.20
CA GLY A 168 10.96 9.31 -16.62
C GLY A 168 11.21 7.85 -16.96
N LEU A 169 10.97 6.94 -16.01
CA LEU A 169 11.15 5.50 -16.16
C LEU A 169 9.78 4.80 -16.29
N PRO A 170 9.72 3.60 -16.90
CA PRO A 170 8.49 2.83 -16.92
C PRO A 170 8.08 2.43 -15.48
N GLY A 171 6.80 2.63 -15.15
CA GLY A 171 6.22 2.15 -13.90
C GLY A 171 6.12 0.61 -13.84
N PHE A 172 5.57 0.10 -12.75
CA PHE A 172 5.31 -1.33 -12.62
C PHE A 172 4.02 -1.73 -13.35
N SER A 173 4.01 -2.92 -13.91
CA SER A 173 2.79 -3.57 -14.37
C SER A 173 1.96 -4.08 -13.20
N PHE A 174 0.67 -4.39 -13.43
CA PHE A 174 -0.28 -4.72 -12.37
C PHE A 174 0.16 -5.90 -11.50
N PHE A 175 0.68 -6.98 -12.08
CA PHE A 175 1.14 -8.18 -11.38
C PHE A 175 2.67 -8.29 -11.24
N GLU A 176 3.43 -7.25 -11.50
CA GLU A 176 4.89 -7.31 -11.43
C GLU A 176 5.39 -7.60 -10.01
N PHE A 177 4.67 -7.12 -8.99
CA PHE A 177 4.95 -7.42 -7.58
C PHE A 177 4.65 -8.87 -7.18
N ALA A 178 3.83 -9.61 -7.95
CA ALA A 178 3.46 -11.00 -7.65
C ALA A 178 4.67 -11.93 -7.58
N TRP A 179 5.74 -11.64 -8.33
CA TRP A 179 6.99 -12.41 -8.31
C TRP A 179 7.62 -12.49 -6.91
N ILE A 180 7.44 -11.48 -6.08
CA ILE A 180 7.91 -11.44 -4.69
C ILE A 180 6.74 -11.72 -3.73
N GLY A 181 5.59 -11.11 -3.96
CA GLY A 181 4.44 -11.16 -3.07
C GLY A 181 3.87 -12.56 -2.89
N ILE A 182 3.78 -13.37 -3.95
CA ILE A 182 3.27 -14.75 -3.85
C ILE A 182 4.23 -15.64 -3.05
N PRO A 183 5.54 -15.74 -3.38
CA PRO A 183 6.47 -16.52 -2.58
C PRO A 183 6.52 -16.09 -1.10
N LEU A 184 6.51 -14.79 -0.84
CA LEU A 184 6.52 -14.24 0.51
C LEU A 184 5.24 -14.62 1.28
N SER A 185 4.07 -14.51 0.64
CA SER A 185 2.78 -14.89 1.25
C SER A 185 2.75 -16.39 1.57
N VAL A 186 3.21 -17.23 0.63
CA VAL A 186 3.28 -18.71 0.86
C VAL A 186 4.22 -19.02 2.00
N ALA A 187 5.43 -18.46 2.01
CA ALA A 187 6.41 -18.67 3.09
C ALA A 187 5.87 -18.18 4.45
N GLY A 188 5.23 -16.99 4.49
CA GLY A 188 4.62 -16.44 5.69
C GLY A 188 3.47 -17.31 6.23
N ILE A 189 2.57 -17.78 5.37
CA ILE A 189 1.48 -18.70 5.74
C ILE A 189 2.06 -20.00 6.31
N LEU A 190 3.03 -20.61 5.64
CA LEU A 190 3.70 -21.82 6.12
C LEU A 190 4.42 -21.59 7.46
N TYR A 191 5.13 -20.47 7.59
CA TYR A 191 5.77 -20.11 8.86
C TYR A 191 4.75 -20.00 10.00
N MET A 192 3.63 -19.31 9.79
CA MET A 192 2.61 -19.16 10.84
C MET A 192 1.95 -20.48 11.20
N LEU A 193 1.68 -21.36 10.25
CA LEU A 193 1.10 -22.68 10.51
C LEU A 193 2.06 -23.62 11.24
N LEU A 194 3.36 -23.57 10.93
CA LEU A 194 4.35 -24.51 11.45
C LEU A 194 5.05 -24.03 12.73
N ILE A 195 5.35 -22.74 12.82
CA ILE A 195 6.18 -22.16 13.89
C ILE A 195 5.44 -21.05 14.61
N GLY A 196 4.95 -20.03 13.88
CA GLY A 196 4.46 -18.77 14.42
C GLY A 196 3.33 -18.94 15.44
N LYS A 197 2.41 -19.86 15.21
CA LYS A 197 1.31 -20.14 16.14
C LYS A 197 1.76 -20.58 17.56
N TYR A 198 2.93 -21.20 17.68
CA TYR A 198 3.48 -21.62 18.98
C TYR A 198 4.11 -20.46 19.75
N LEU A 199 4.48 -19.39 19.06
CA LEU A 199 5.02 -18.17 19.66
C LEU A 199 3.92 -17.22 20.14
N LEU A 200 2.66 -17.46 19.72
CA LEU A 200 1.52 -16.62 20.10
C LEU A 200 0.88 -17.13 21.41
N PRO A 201 0.47 -16.22 22.30
CA PRO A 201 -0.25 -16.58 23.52
C PRO A 201 -1.61 -17.21 23.17
N LYS A 202 -2.09 -18.08 24.04
CA LYS A 202 -3.46 -18.63 23.97
C LYS A 202 -4.39 -17.73 24.80
N ALA A 203 -4.73 -16.57 24.29
CA ALA A 203 -5.73 -15.73 24.91
C ALA A 203 -7.11 -16.07 24.35
N GLU A 204 -8.00 -16.51 25.20
CA GLU A 204 -9.42 -16.67 24.90
C GLU A 204 -10.08 -15.31 25.01
N LEU A 205 -11.17 -15.11 24.27
CA LEU A 205 -12.02 -13.92 24.46
C LEU A 205 -12.78 -14.09 25.78
N ASP A 206 -12.67 -13.15 26.69
CA ASP A 206 -13.59 -13.05 27.80
C ASP A 206 -15.01 -12.83 27.25
N ALA A 207 -15.92 -13.73 27.61
CA ALA A 207 -17.29 -13.73 27.11
C ALA A 207 -18.09 -12.45 27.42
N ASP A 208 -17.58 -11.60 28.32
CA ASP A 208 -18.20 -10.34 28.74
C ASP A 208 -17.73 -9.12 27.91
N GLN A 209 -16.78 -9.25 26.99
CA GLN A 209 -16.48 -8.21 26.00
C GLN A 209 -17.45 -8.38 24.82
N GLU A 210 -18.67 -7.94 25.01
CA GLU A 210 -19.55 -7.57 23.91
C GLU A 210 -18.80 -6.49 23.10
N ILE A 211 -18.16 -6.93 22.02
CA ILE A 211 -17.62 -6.02 21.02
C ILE A 211 -18.86 -5.45 20.33
N GLU A 212 -19.48 -4.43 20.92
CA GLU A 212 -20.32 -3.47 20.21
C GLU A 212 -19.43 -2.74 19.18
N GLN A 213 -19.01 -3.48 18.17
CA GLN A 213 -18.60 -2.82 16.94
C GLN A 213 -19.90 -2.37 16.28
N GLU A 214 -20.07 -1.06 16.17
CA GLU A 214 -20.93 -0.47 15.15
C GLU A 214 -20.50 -1.04 13.81
N ILE A 215 -21.06 -2.19 13.47
CA ILE A 215 -21.09 -2.69 12.09
C ILE A 215 -21.97 -1.66 11.40
N GLU A 216 -21.37 -0.62 10.81
CA GLU A 216 -22.05 0.23 9.84
C GLU A 216 -22.83 -0.72 8.94
N ALA A 217 -24.15 -0.55 8.90
CA ALA A 217 -25.10 -1.46 8.31
C ALA A 217 -24.66 -1.86 6.89
N THR A 218 -23.92 -2.96 6.80
CA THR A 218 -23.58 -3.58 5.52
C THR A 218 -24.87 -4.07 4.93
N THR A 219 -25.22 -3.53 3.79
CA THR A 219 -26.43 -3.93 3.06
C THR A 219 -26.19 -5.34 2.52
N HIS A 220 -26.80 -6.37 3.12
CA HIS A 220 -26.71 -7.76 2.64
C HIS A 220 -27.54 -7.98 1.34
N ASP A 221 -27.45 -7.05 0.39
CA ASP A 221 -28.10 -7.19 -0.90
C ASP A 221 -27.22 -8.02 -1.85
N LYS A 222 -27.58 -9.28 -2.05
CA LYS A 222 -26.87 -10.22 -2.93
C LYS A 222 -26.66 -9.67 -4.35
N LYS A 223 -27.57 -8.84 -4.86
CA LYS A 223 -27.42 -8.22 -6.18
C LYS A 223 -26.27 -7.22 -6.17
N LYS A 224 -26.20 -6.36 -5.15
CA LYS A 224 -25.12 -5.38 -5.02
C LYS A 224 -23.76 -6.06 -4.76
N GLN A 225 -23.73 -7.13 -3.98
CA GLN A 225 -22.53 -7.95 -3.78
C GLN A 225 -22.03 -8.51 -5.11
N MET A 226 -22.92 -9.10 -5.93
CA MET A 226 -22.53 -9.63 -7.23
C MET A 226 -22.06 -8.54 -8.19
N ILE A 227 -22.73 -7.37 -8.21
CA ILE A 227 -22.35 -6.24 -9.06
C ILE A 227 -20.97 -5.71 -8.65
N SER A 228 -20.72 -5.44 -7.37
CA SER A 228 -19.42 -4.94 -6.88
C SER A 228 -18.28 -5.92 -7.17
N GLY A 229 -18.52 -7.21 -6.95
CA GLY A 229 -17.55 -8.26 -7.28
C GLY A 229 -17.24 -8.34 -8.78
N MET A 230 -18.25 -8.21 -9.62
CA MET A 230 -18.05 -8.20 -11.08
C MET A 230 -17.29 -6.97 -11.54
N ILE A 231 -17.59 -5.78 -10.98
CA ILE A 231 -16.84 -4.55 -11.30
C ILE A 231 -15.39 -4.70 -10.93
N LEU A 232 -15.09 -5.17 -9.70
CA LEU A 232 -13.70 -5.39 -9.26
C LEU A 232 -12.98 -6.41 -10.18
N LEU A 233 -13.63 -7.53 -10.48
CA LEU A 233 -13.07 -8.56 -11.35
C LEU A 233 -12.74 -8.02 -12.74
N VAL A 234 -13.65 -7.26 -13.33
CA VAL A 234 -13.44 -6.62 -14.64
C VAL A 234 -12.30 -5.61 -14.57
N CYS A 235 -12.24 -4.76 -13.53
CA CYS A 235 -11.13 -3.84 -13.34
C CYS A 235 -9.79 -4.57 -13.26
N VAL A 236 -9.69 -5.63 -12.45
CA VAL A 236 -8.47 -6.43 -12.31
C VAL A 236 -8.07 -7.08 -13.63
N ILE A 237 -9.02 -7.68 -14.37
CA ILE A 237 -8.74 -8.30 -15.68
C ILE A 237 -8.24 -7.26 -16.67
N VAL A 238 -8.90 -6.11 -16.77
CA VAL A 238 -8.50 -5.05 -17.72
C VAL A 238 -7.11 -4.50 -17.37
N MET A 239 -6.83 -4.28 -16.09
CA MET A 239 -5.51 -3.83 -15.61
C MET A 239 -4.42 -4.88 -15.83
N ALA A 240 -4.75 -6.17 -15.69
CA ALA A 240 -3.82 -7.28 -15.88
C ALA A 240 -3.44 -7.50 -17.33
N LEU A 241 -4.38 -7.27 -18.25
CA LEU A 241 -4.17 -7.44 -19.69
C LEU A 241 -3.43 -6.27 -20.33
N ASP A 242 -3.23 -5.18 -19.62
CA ASP A 242 -2.46 -3.99 -20.02
C ASP A 242 -2.81 -3.51 -21.46
N PHE A 243 -4.10 -3.25 -21.69
CA PHE A 243 -4.57 -2.81 -22.98
C PHE A 243 -4.00 -1.42 -23.33
N LYS A 244 -3.41 -1.29 -24.54
CA LYS A 244 -2.81 -0.03 -25.02
C LYS A 244 -3.77 1.16 -25.13
N PHE A 245 -5.08 0.92 -25.17
CA PHE A 245 -6.10 1.96 -25.35
C PHE A 245 -6.79 2.38 -24.04
N ILE A 246 -6.62 1.64 -22.95
CA ILE A 246 -7.16 1.97 -21.62
C ILE A 246 -6.03 1.87 -20.61
N SER A 247 -5.71 2.99 -19.98
CA SER A 247 -4.71 3.02 -18.93
C SER A 247 -5.26 2.53 -17.57
N LEU A 248 -4.37 2.20 -16.63
CA LEU A 248 -4.74 1.72 -15.31
C LEU A 248 -5.65 2.71 -14.57
N GLU A 249 -5.30 4.00 -14.61
CA GLU A 249 -6.09 5.07 -13.98
C GLU A 249 -7.48 5.26 -14.61
N MET A 250 -7.60 5.13 -15.92
CA MET A 250 -8.91 5.17 -16.60
C MET A 250 -9.78 4.00 -16.16
N THR A 251 -9.22 2.80 -16.08
CA THR A 251 -9.92 1.61 -15.60
C THR A 251 -10.41 1.80 -14.18
N ALA A 252 -9.57 2.32 -13.28
CA ALA A 252 -9.94 2.58 -11.89
C ALA A 252 -11.09 3.59 -11.77
N ILE A 253 -11.04 4.69 -12.52
CA ILE A 253 -12.10 5.71 -12.48
C ILE A 253 -13.40 5.20 -13.11
N ILE A 254 -13.34 4.47 -14.23
CA ILE A 254 -14.54 3.84 -14.81
C ILE A 254 -15.18 2.88 -13.80
N GLY A 255 -14.37 2.02 -13.15
CA GLY A 255 -14.85 1.13 -12.09
C GLY A 255 -15.52 1.88 -10.94
N ALA A 256 -14.89 2.96 -10.46
CA ALA A 256 -15.44 3.81 -9.40
C ALA A 256 -16.78 4.45 -9.80
N LEU A 257 -16.87 5.01 -11.01
CA LEU A 257 -18.11 5.59 -11.54
C LEU A 257 -19.21 4.54 -11.64
N VAL A 258 -18.91 3.34 -12.16
CA VAL A 258 -19.89 2.26 -12.27
C VAL A 258 -20.35 1.80 -10.89
N CYS A 259 -19.49 1.74 -9.86
CA CYS A 259 -19.87 1.43 -8.49
C CYS A 259 -20.90 2.43 -7.93
N VAL A 260 -20.73 3.72 -8.20
CA VAL A 260 -21.67 4.77 -7.76
C VAL A 260 -22.97 4.71 -8.57
N LEU A 261 -22.88 4.61 -9.90
CA LEU A 261 -24.05 4.58 -10.79
C LEU A 261 -24.95 3.35 -10.58
N THR A 262 -24.36 2.21 -10.20
CA THR A 262 -25.10 0.98 -9.88
C THR A 262 -25.64 0.96 -8.44
N GLY A 263 -25.34 1.98 -7.64
CA GLY A 263 -25.80 2.11 -6.26
C GLY A 263 -25.12 1.12 -5.29
N CYS A 264 -23.94 0.59 -5.64
CA CYS A 264 -23.09 -0.16 -4.70
C CYS A 264 -22.55 0.75 -3.60
N LEU A 265 -22.33 2.02 -3.94
CA LEU A 265 -21.95 3.11 -3.04
C LEU A 265 -22.78 4.35 -3.33
N THR A 266 -23.02 5.15 -2.30
CA THR A 266 -23.46 6.53 -2.48
C THR A 266 -22.26 7.42 -2.80
N GLU A 267 -22.49 8.57 -3.42
CA GLU A 267 -21.45 9.57 -3.69
C GLU A 267 -20.67 9.95 -2.42
N LYS A 268 -21.37 10.17 -1.30
CA LYS A 268 -20.76 10.49 -0.01
C LYS A 268 -19.85 9.37 0.48
N GLN A 269 -20.26 8.12 0.36
CA GLN A 269 -19.44 6.96 0.72
C GLN A 269 -18.22 6.84 -0.19
N ALA A 270 -18.37 7.09 -1.50
CA ALA A 270 -17.24 7.09 -2.43
C ALA A 270 -16.17 8.11 -2.03
N TYR A 271 -16.55 9.35 -1.74
CA TYR A 271 -15.59 10.39 -1.32
C TYR A 271 -14.97 10.11 0.05
N SER A 272 -15.74 9.57 1.02
CA SER A 272 -15.21 9.23 2.35
C SER A 272 -14.28 8.01 2.33
N SER A 273 -14.36 7.18 1.31
CA SER A 273 -13.51 5.99 1.17
C SER A 273 -12.11 6.31 0.60
N ILE A 274 -11.92 7.51 0.06
CA ILE A 274 -10.64 7.93 -0.48
C ILE A 274 -9.70 8.28 0.68
N ASP A 275 -8.55 7.62 0.76
CA ASP A 275 -7.49 8.00 1.70
C ASP A 275 -6.76 9.25 1.21
N TRP A 276 -7.29 10.41 1.59
CA TRP A 276 -6.76 11.71 1.25
C TRP A 276 -5.35 11.95 1.80
N VAL A 277 -5.01 11.32 2.93
CA VAL A 277 -3.66 11.44 3.51
C VAL A 277 -2.63 10.82 2.56
N THR A 278 -2.87 9.61 2.08
CA THR A 278 -2.02 8.96 1.08
C THR A 278 -1.95 9.75 -0.23
N ILE A 279 -3.08 10.27 -0.71
CA ILE A 279 -3.13 11.08 -1.95
C ILE A 279 -2.28 12.34 -1.82
N PHE A 280 -2.48 13.14 -0.77
CA PHE A 280 -1.73 14.39 -0.58
C PHE A 280 -0.26 14.15 -0.24
N LEU A 281 0.06 13.08 0.48
CA LEU A 281 1.43 12.68 0.75
C LEU A 281 2.18 12.41 -0.55
N PHE A 282 1.63 11.54 -1.39
CA PHE A 282 2.26 11.21 -2.67
C PHE A 282 2.33 12.42 -3.61
N ALA A 283 1.22 13.14 -3.79
CA ALA A 283 1.15 14.33 -4.64
C ALA A 283 2.14 15.43 -4.21
N GLY A 284 2.37 15.58 -2.90
CA GLY A 284 3.34 16.53 -2.35
C GLY A 284 4.79 16.09 -2.49
N MET A 285 5.07 14.78 -2.41
CA MET A 285 6.44 14.26 -2.54
C MET A 285 6.95 14.21 -3.99
N MET A 286 6.09 14.14 -4.99
CA MET A 286 6.50 14.18 -6.41
C MET A 286 7.28 15.44 -6.80
N PRO A 287 6.80 16.66 -6.49
CA PRO A 287 7.58 17.89 -6.73
C PRO A 287 8.93 17.91 -6.00
N VAL A 288 9.01 17.33 -4.78
CA VAL A 288 10.26 17.19 -4.03
C VAL A 288 11.24 16.27 -4.77
N SER A 289 10.75 15.13 -5.29
CA SER A 289 11.54 14.22 -6.13
C SER A 289 12.07 14.92 -7.39
N THR A 290 11.21 15.70 -8.06
CA THR A 290 11.61 16.51 -9.22
C THR A 290 12.66 17.57 -8.86
N ALA A 291 12.56 18.18 -7.68
CA ALA A 291 13.55 19.12 -7.18
C ALA A 291 14.91 18.43 -6.93
N MET A 292 14.90 17.22 -6.37
CA MET A 292 16.13 16.43 -6.16
C MET A 292 16.86 16.16 -7.48
N ASP A 293 16.13 15.76 -8.52
CA ASP A 293 16.73 15.51 -9.85
C ASP A 293 17.29 16.79 -10.49
N LYS A 294 16.50 17.86 -10.51
CA LYS A 294 16.89 19.14 -11.15
C LYS A 294 18.05 19.84 -10.46
N THR A 295 18.12 19.76 -9.13
CA THR A 295 19.18 20.42 -8.35
C THR A 295 20.46 19.58 -8.24
N GLY A 296 20.41 18.30 -8.62
CA GLY A 296 21.48 17.33 -8.41
C GLY A 296 21.61 16.85 -6.97
N ALA A 297 20.68 17.17 -6.08
CA ALA A 297 20.68 16.69 -4.69
C ALA A 297 20.65 15.16 -4.61
N GLY A 298 19.90 14.49 -5.50
CA GLY A 298 19.87 13.04 -5.59
C GLY A 298 21.26 12.44 -5.88
N LYS A 299 22.05 13.05 -6.76
CA LYS A 299 23.43 12.61 -7.04
C LYS A 299 24.35 12.76 -5.82
N LEU A 300 24.17 13.83 -5.03
CA LEU A 300 24.99 14.02 -3.81
C LEU A 300 24.67 12.95 -2.77
N ILE A 301 23.38 12.63 -2.55
CA ILE A 301 22.98 11.54 -1.65
C ILE A 301 23.54 10.20 -2.15
N ALA A 302 23.41 9.93 -3.44
CA ALA A 302 23.87 8.69 -4.04
C ALA A 302 25.41 8.55 -3.93
N ASN A 303 26.19 9.60 -4.21
CA ASN A 303 27.64 9.60 -4.02
C ASN A 303 28.05 9.33 -2.58
N TRP A 304 27.36 9.96 -1.63
CA TRP A 304 27.62 9.77 -0.21
C TRP A 304 27.29 8.33 0.22
N ALA A 305 26.13 7.80 -0.18
CA ALA A 305 25.70 6.43 0.13
C ALA A 305 26.67 5.40 -0.48
N VAL A 306 27.06 5.57 -1.75
CA VAL A 306 28.04 4.71 -2.43
C VAL A 306 29.40 4.76 -1.75
N GLY A 307 29.84 5.95 -1.32
CA GLY A 307 31.09 6.12 -0.57
C GLY A 307 31.09 5.36 0.77
N LEU A 308 29.97 5.37 1.50
CA LEU A 308 29.82 4.61 2.74
C LEU A 308 29.82 3.09 2.53
N MET A 309 29.37 2.63 1.36
CA MET A 309 29.33 1.21 0.99
C MET A 309 30.67 0.70 0.38
N GLY A 310 31.74 1.48 0.43
CA GLY A 310 33.07 1.07 -0.04
C GLY A 310 33.42 1.50 -1.47
N GLY A 311 32.67 2.43 -2.06
CA GLY A 311 32.98 3.13 -3.32
C GLY A 311 32.46 2.45 -4.59
N GLU A 312 32.37 1.12 -4.67
CA GLU A 312 31.81 0.37 -5.81
C GLU A 312 30.89 -0.78 -5.32
N PRO A 313 29.75 -0.47 -4.66
CA PRO A 313 28.85 -1.52 -4.20
C PRO A 313 28.18 -2.21 -5.39
N THR A 314 28.00 -3.52 -5.28
CA THR A 314 27.18 -4.24 -6.27
C THR A 314 25.71 -3.84 -6.15
N PRO A 315 24.91 -3.94 -7.23
CA PRO A 315 23.46 -3.67 -7.19
C PRO A 315 22.74 -4.45 -6.07
N LEU A 316 23.18 -5.67 -5.79
CA LEU A 316 22.65 -6.51 -4.71
C LEU A 316 22.87 -5.88 -3.33
N ILE A 317 24.08 -5.40 -3.05
CA ILE A 317 24.41 -4.74 -1.76
C ILE A 317 23.53 -3.52 -1.56
N VAL A 318 23.38 -2.68 -2.60
CA VAL A 318 22.52 -1.50 -2.55
C VAL A 318 21.07 -1.87 -2.25
N THR A 319 20.55 -2.88 -2.93
CA THR A 319 19.18 -3.37 -2.72
C THR A 319 18.98 -3.88 -1.29
N ILE A 320 19.92 -4.68 -0.75
CA ILE A 320 19.86 -5.17 0.63
C ILE A 320 19.91 -4.03 1.64
N VAL A 321 20.81 -3.05 1.44
CA VAL A 321 20.94 -1.91 2.36
C VAL A 321 19.67 -1.07 2.36
N LEU A 322 19.12 -0.73 1.18
CA LEU A 322 17.90 0.08 1.09
C LEU A 322 16.67 -0.66 1.60
N PHE A 323 16.55 -1.96 1.34
CA PHE A 323 15.53 -2.82 1.95
C PHE A 323 15.63 -2.79 3.48
N SER A 324 16.85 -2.99 4.03
CA SER A 324 17.04 -3.00 5.49
C SER A 324 16.72 -1.63 6.13
N ILE A 325 17.09 -0.54 5.46
CA ILE A 325 16.74 0.81 5.90
C ILE A 325 15.23 1.01 5.85
N SER A 326 14.55 0.58 4.77
CA SER A 326 13.09 0.65 4.66
C SER A 326 12.41 -0.14 5.78
N CYS A 327 12.81 -1.39 6.00
CA CYS A 327 12.31 -2.23 7.09
C CYS A 327 12.48 -1.59 8.47
N PHE A 328 13.63 -0.93 8.71
CA PHE A 328 13.89 -0.24 9.98
C PHE A 328 13.02 1.01 10.13
N LEU A 329 12.94 1.85 9.10
CA LEU A 329 12.17 3.09 9.16
C LEU A 329 10.67 2.85 9.34
N THR A 330 10.10 1.81 8.73
CA THR A 330 8.68 1.48 8.88
C THR A 330 8.29 1.07 10.30
N GLN A 331 9.24 0.79 11.18
CA GLN A 331 8.96 0.56 12.60
C GLN A 331 8.60 1.87 13.35
N PHE A 332 8.99 3.02 12.82
CA PHE A 332 8.84 4.32 13.46
C PHE A 332 7.93 5.27 12.70
N MET A 333 7.66 4.99 11.42
CA MET A 333 6.82 5.81 10.57
C MET A 333 5.96 4.93 9.65
N SER A 334 4.94 5.50 9.00
CA SER A 334 4.08 4.72 8.11
C SER A 334 4.82 4.17 6.89
N ASN A 335 4.42 2.98 6.41
CA ASN A 335 4.95 2.35 5.20
C ASN A 335 4.87 3.31 3.99
N THR A 336 3.76 4.04 3.90
CA THR A 336 3.50 5.03 2.84
C THR A 336 4.53 6.16 2.86
N ALA A 337 4.83 6.70 4.04
CA ALA A 337 5.81 7.78 4.21
C ALA A 337 7.23 7.29 3.93
N SER A 338 7.59 6.08 4.40
CA SER A 338 8.89 5.45 4.13
C SER A 338 9.13 5.27 2.63
N ALA A 339 8.14 4.72 1.91
CA ALA A 339 8.22 4.56 0.46
C ALA A 339 8.34 5.91 -0.27
N ALA A 340 7.53 6.91 0.13
CA ALA A 340 7.56 8.24 -0.48
C ALA A 340 8.91 8.95 -0.29
N LEU A 341 9.59 8.71 0.83
CA LEU A 341 10.91 9.26 1.12
C LEU A 341 12.03 8.48 0.40
N LEU A 342 12.01 7.15 0.49
CA LEU A 342 13.13 6.31 0.04
C LEU A 342 13.13 6.02 -1.46
N CYS A 343 11.97 5.90 -2.12
CA CYS A 343 11.92 5.55 -3.54
C CYS A 343 12.68 6.55 -4.43
N PRO A 344 12.54 7.89 -4.30
CA PRO A 344 13.33 8.83 -5.07
C PRO A 344 14.83 8.72 -4.82
N ILE A 345 15.23 8.45 -3.57
CA ILE A 345 16.63 8.26 -3.17
C ILE A 345 17.18 6.98 -3.81
N GLY A 346 16.42 5.87 -3.71
CA GLY A 346 16.78 4.59 -4.31
C GLY A 346 16.95 4.68 -5.83
N ILE A 347 16.06 5.40 -6.51
CA ILE A 347 16.17 5.64 -7.96
C ILE A 347 17.45 6.42 -8.30
N ALA A 348 17.79 7.45 -7.51
CA ALA A 348 19.02 8.23 -7.74
C ALA A 348 20.28 7.38 -7.57
N ILE A 349 20.32 6.53 -6.54
CA ILE A 349 21.45 5.59 -6.30
C ILE A 349 21.53 4.56 -7.42
N ALA A 350 20.41 3.94 -7.81
CA ALA A 350 20.37 2.93 -8.87
C ALA A 350 20.87 3.50 -10.22
N LYS A 351 20.40 4.70 -10.59
CA LYS A 351 20.85 5.39 -11.81
C LYS A 351 22.36 5.64 -11.82
N GLN A 352 22.93 6.00 -10.68
CA GLN A 352 24.35 6.28 -10.57
C GLN A 352 25.21 5.01 -10.74
N LEU A 353 24.71 3.87 -10.26
CA LEU A 353 25.40 2.58 -10.34
C LEU A 353 25.10 1.80 -11.61
N ASN A 354 24.33 2.38 -12.56
CA ASN A 354 23.78 1.68 -13.72
C ASN A 354 23.05 0.39 -13.35
N ALA A 355 22.43 0.36 -12.15
CA ALA A 355 21.56 -0.73 -11.69
C ALA A 355 20.12 -0.50 -12.16
N ASP A 356 19.31 -1.56 -12.17
CA ASP A 356 17.88 -1.44 -12.48
C ASP A 356 17.14 -0.71 -11.35
N PRO A 357 16.60 0.51 -11.57
CA PRO A 357 15.86 1.24 -10.54
C PRO A 357 14.59 0.51 -10.08
N LYS A 358 13.97 -0.31 -10.94
CA LYS A 358 12.77 -1.09 -10.58
C LYS A 358 13.05 -2.08 -9.46
N ALA A 359 14.16 -2.82 -9.53
CA ALA A 359 14.54 -3.79 -8.51
C ALA A 359 14.74 -3.11 -7.15
N VAL A 360 15.41 -1.96 -7.14
CA VAL A 360 15.65 -1.19 -5.92
C VAL A 360 14.36 -0.62 -5.34
N VAL A 361 13.49 -0.06 -6.18
CA VAL A 361 12.20 0.50 -5.74
C VAL A 361 11.28 -0.60 -5.23
N MET A 362 11.25 -1.76 -5.88
CA MET A 362 10.48 -2.92 -5.42
C MET A 362 10.94 -3.38 -4.03
N ALA A 363 12.25 -3.43 -3.79
CA ALA A 363 12.79 -3.80 -2.48
C ALA A 363 12.46 -2.78 -1.37
N ILE A 364 12.34 -1.49 -1.72
CA ILE A 364 11.91 -0.46 -0.76
C ILE A 364 10.42 -0.56 -0.44
N ALA A 365 9.59 -0.94 -1.43
CA ALA A 365 8.14 -0.96 -1.31
C ALA A 365 7.60 -2.21 -0.60
N VAL A 366 8.32 -3.33 -0.68
CA VAL A 366 7.99 -4.62 -0.06
C VAL A 366 8.41 -4.68 1.41
#